data_debc568bafb58dbf8b30e6f402cfe4d2
#
_entry.id   debc568bafb58dbf8b30e6f402cfe4d2
#
_cell.length_a   1.000
_cell.length_b   1.000
_cell.length_c   1.000
_cell.angle_alpha   90.00
_cell.angle_beta   90.00
_cell.angle_gamma   90.00
#
_symmetry.space_group_name_H-M   'P 1'
#
loop_
_entity.id
_entity.type
_entity.pdbx_description
1 polymer ?
#
loop_
_entity_poly.entity_id
_entity_poly.type
_entity_poly.pdbx_seq_one_letter_code
_entity_poly.pdbx_strand_id
1 'polypeptide(L)'
;AQLDSSKIQQISEIIKIEPIEMYILCKLLYSCIITADFYATYDYISGKKVDFEIKRENKLFEKYEESELIKTIRKYENKEIEIEEINRLRSDMFLESENELKQNLDKNIFYLEAPTGAGKTNMAINLARILYKNNHEIDSIHYIFPFNNIIEQTDNTFQNYFKKYEDYVVINSISSMIKEDTNENLDYEAIYTKNIFNQYPIVITSHINLFNTLFGTGKEKNYSLYNYINSIVILDEIQAYSNSIWRQMIEMFDKYAKLLNIKFIIMSATLPRLDNLLKEKISTFCPLIKNTDKYYENELFKNRVKLKYNLLQEKMDIDQLIVEILKNENKKILIECIKKDTAEELYQKLKEKNSKTYIMTGDDNKYYRKKIIEKTKKEKEMILVATQTIEAGVDIDMDIGFKDISFLDSEEQFIGRINRSNKKKDCIVYFFNLDEARIIYKKDKRLEYNLTKEENRELLENKKFDEFYNKIINRIQEETESYTENNIETFHKYCKMINYKKIEEIMKLIKTNIVDIFINYTINIEGKEIKGKEIFEKYKSIYMDDNISYSEKKVKLSQISEEMNLFTYSLYEKQLSQIEGEKICGMYYLEDGEKYIEEGRFNKAKYLEKGEELFL
;
A
#
# COMPACT_ATOMS: atom_id res chain seq x y z
N ALA A 1 -15.29 29.81 -10.13
CA ALA A 1 -14.97 31.13 -9.61
C ALA A 1 -13.51 31.11 -9.15
N GLN A 2 -12.62 31.89 -9.79
CA GLN A 2 -11.29 32.16 -9.23
C GLN A 2 -11.50 33.02 -7.98
N LEU A 3 -11.27 32.43 -6.83
CA LEU A 3 -11.21 33.20 -5.59
C LEU A 3 -10.01 34.16 -5.72
N ASP A 4 -10.28 35.44 -5.51
CA ASP A 4 -9.26 36.47 -5.55
C ASP A 4 -8.26 36.22 -4.42
N SER A 5 -7.03 35.83 -4.78
CA SER A 5 -5.98 35.48 -3.82
C SER A 5 -5.67 36.60 -2.84
N SER A 6 -5.92 37.89 -3.22
CA SER A 6 -5.71 39.06 -2.35
C SER A 6 -6.74 39.13 -1.21
N LYS A 7 -8.00 38.77 -1.47
CA LYS A 7 -9.07 38.70 -0.45
C LYS A 7 -8.84 37.57 0.53
N ILE A 8 -8.40 36.40 0.03
CA ILE A 8 -8.06 35.27 0.89
C ILE A 8 -6.90 35.63 1.82
N GLN A 9 -5.87 36.31 1.30
CA GLN A 9 -4.75 36.78 2.10
C GLN A 9 -5.18 37.76 3.18
N GLN A 10 -6.06 38.71 2.86
CA GLN A 10 -6.64 39.64 3.84
C GLN A 10 -7.43 38.93 4.94
N ILE A 11 -8.25 37.91 4.57
CA ILE A 11 -8.99 37.10 5.53
C ILE A 11 -8.02 36.33 6.45
N SER A 12 -6.97 35.72 5.91
CA SER A 12 -5.98 34.98 6.70
C SER A 12 -5.22 35.85 7.70
N GLU A 13 -4.92 37.11 7.33
CA GLU A 13 -4.26 38.07 8.21
C GLU A 13 -5.19 38.55 9.35
N ILE A 14 -6.48 38.68 9.09
CA ILE A 14 -7.50 39.06 10.09
C ILE A 14 -7.74 37.93 11.10
N ILE A 15 -7.80 36.68 10.63
CA ILE A 15 -8.17 35.50 11.46
C ILE A 15 -6.92 34.85 12.08
N LYS A 16 -5.69 35.29 11.69
CA LYS A 16 -4.41 34.69 12.13
C LYS A 16 -4.30 33.17 11.88
N ILE A 17 -4.89 32.68 10.77
CA ILE A 17 -4.82 31.28 10.36
C ILE A 17 -3.50 31.02 9.62
N GLU A 18 -2.82 29.93 9.93
CA GLU A 18 -1.61 29.52 9.22
C GLU A 18 -1.89 29.14 7.75
N PRO A 19 -0.92 29.33 6.83
CA PRO A 19 -1.12 29.03 5.41
C PRO A 19 -1.62 27.61 5.12
N ILE A 20 -1.11 26.61 5.82
CA ILE A 20 -1.54 25.21 5.66
C ILE A 20 -2.97 25.02 6.14
N GLU A 21 -3.33 25.61 7.27
CA GLU A 21 -4.68 25.53 7.83
C GLU A 21 -5.70 26.17 6.87
N MET A 22 -5.37 27.33 6.30
CA MET A 22 -6.21 27.98 5.29
C MET A 22 -6.40 27.08 4.06
N TYR A 23 -5.32 26.46 3.56
CA TYR A 23 -5.40 25.50 2.47
C TYR A 23 -6.36 24.35 2.77
N ILE A 24 -6.27 23.73 3.96
CA ILE A 24 -7.11 22.62 4.40
C ILE A 24 -8.57 23.06 4.51
N LEU A 25 -8.84 24.20 5.16
CA LEU A 25 -10.20 24.71 5.34
C LEU A 25 -10.88 25.04 4.00
N CYS A 26 -10.17 25.71 3.08
CA CYS A 26 -10.71 25.98 1.75
C CYS A 26 -10.99 24.69 0.97
N LYS A 27 -10.13 23.69 1.10
CA LYS A 27 -10.33 22.39 0.47
C LYS A 27 -11.53 21.64 1.05
N LEU A 28 -11.71 21.69 2.38
CA LEU A 28 -12.89 21.13 3.06
C LEU A 28 -14.17 21.83 2.62
N LEU A 29 -14.20 23.16 2.60
CA LEU A 29 -15.34 23.93 2.11
C LEU A 29 -15.71 23.57 0.68
N TYR A 30 -14.70 23.41 -0.20
CA TYR A 30 -14.91 22.94 -1.56
C TYR A 30 -15.54 21.53 -1.58
N SER A 31 -15.01 20.59 -0.78
CA SER A 31 -15.58 19.25 -0.63
C SER A 31 -17.06 19.31 -0.21
N CYS A 32 -17.38 20.08 0.81
CA CYS A 32 -18.77 20.24 1.28
C CYS A 32 -19.70 20.81 0.19
N ILE A 33 -19.24 21.82 -0.55
CA ILE A 33 -20.04 22.46 -1.62
C ILE A 33 -20.34 21.48 -2.75
N ILE A 34 -19.32 20.78 -3.27
CA ILE A 34 -19.51 19.83 -4.37
C ILE A 34 -20.32 18.61 -3.95
N THR A 35 -20.23 18.22 -2.69
CA THR A 35 -21.02 17.13 -2.11
C THR A 35 -22.50 17.56 -1.97
N ALA A 36 -22.77 18.74 -1.44
CA ALA A 36 -24.11 19.29 -1.34
C ALA A 36 -24.77 19.45 -2.74
N ASP A 37 -24.02 19.94 -3.73
CA ASP A 37 -24.47 20.04 -5.12
C ASP A 37 -24.84 18.67 -5.72
N PHE A 38 -23.99 17.66 -5.48
CA PHE A 38 -24.25 16.29 -5.92
C PHE A 38 -25.55 15.76 -5.31
N TYR A 39 -25.72 15.89 -4.01
CA TYR A 39 -26.90 15.38 -3.31
C TYR A 39 -28.17 16.12 -3.67
N ALA A 40 -28.11 17.45 -3.80
CA ALA A 40 -29.27 18.22 -4.25
C ALA A 40 -29.74 17.80 -5.66
N THR A 41 -28.78 17.51 -6.54
CA THR A 41 -29.05 17.00 -7.89
C THR A 41 -29.64 15.58 -7.81
N TYR A 42 -29.07 14.73 -6.96
CA TYR A 42 -29.55 13.37 -6.75
C TYR A 42 -31.00 13.36 -6.22
N ASP A 43 -31.28 14.12 -5.16
CA ASP A 43 -32.64 14.22 -4.57
C ASP A 43 -33.64 14.71 -5.60
N TYR A 44 -33.28 15.70 -6.40
CA TYR A 44 -34.15 16.25 -7.45
C TYR A 44 -34.48 15.22 -8.55
N ILE A 45 -33.46 14.47 -9.02
CA ILE A 45 -33.62 13.50 -10.11
C ILE A 45 -34.32 12.22 -9.62
N SER A 46 -33.90 11.69 -8.48
CA SER A 46 -34.37 10.40 -7.97
C SER A 46 -35.70 10.49 -7.21
N GLY A 47 -36.05 11.68 -6.72
CA GLY A 47 -37.19 11.88 -5.80
C GLY A 47 -36.97 11.23 -4.42
N LYS A 48 -35.79 10.74 -4.12
CA LYS A 48 -35.42 10.08 -2.86
C LYS A 48 -34.46 10.99 -2.08
N LYS A 49 -34.67 11.08 -0.75
CA LYS A 49 -33.72 11.73 0.14
C LYS A 49 -32.55 10.78 0.45
N VAL A 50 -31.33 11.26 0.33
CA VAL A 50 -30.15 10.50 0.70
C VAL A 50 -29.91 10.61 2.20
N ASP A 51 -29.55 9.49 2.82
CA ASP A 51 -29.04 9.47 4.18
C ASP A 51 -27.52 9.79 4.11
N PHE A 52 -27.12 10.94 4.68
CA PHE A 52 -25.75 11.45 4.63
C PHE A 52 -24.87 10.91 5.74
N GLU A 53 -25.49 10.33 6.77
CA GLU A 53 -24.77 9.97 7.98
C GLU A 53 -24.20 8.55 7.87
N ILE A 54 -22.91 8.42 8.21
CA ILE A 54 -22.35 7.11 8.56
C ILE A 54 -22.97 6.76 9.89
N LYS A 55 -23.90 5.79 9.89
CA LYS A 55 -24.50 5.33 11.14
C LYS A 55 -23.42 4.65 11.97
N ARG A 56 -23.12 5.26 13.12
CA ARG A 56 -22.22 4.67 14.11
C ARG A 56 -22.81 3.34 14.59
N GLU A 57 -22.09 2.25 14.34
CA GLU A 57 -22.46 0.91 14.75
C GLU A 57 -21.90 0.58 16.14
N ASN A 58 -22.73 0.58 17.17
CA ASN A 58 -22.29 0.27 18.53
C ASN A 58 -21.68 -1.14 18.68
N LYS A 59 -22.09 -2.06 17.81
CA LYS A 59 -21.65 -3.47 17.80
C LYS A 59 -20.54 -3.76 16.79
N LEU A 60 -19.98 -2.75 16.14
CA LEU A 60 -18.99 -2.90 15.08
C LEU A 60 -17.84 -3.88 15.46
N PHE A 61 -17.37 -3.85 16.68
CA PHE A 61 -16.25 -4.66 17.15
C PHE A 61 -16.65 -5.89 17.98
N GLU A 62 -17.95 -6.21 18.12
CA GLU A 62 -18.42 -7.31 18.99
C GLU A 62 -17.77 -8.66 18.62
N LYS A 63 -17.82 -9.02 17.34
CA LYS A 63 -17.22 -10.28 16.84
C LYS A 63 -15.69 -10.32 17.01
N TYR A 64 -15.02 -9.19 16.88
CA TYR A 64 -13.59 -9.09 17.14
C TYR A 64 -13.26 -9.32 18.62
N GLU A 65 -14.02 -8.69 19.52
CA GLU A 65 -13.85 -8.84 20.98
C GLU A 65 -14.13 -10.27 21.45
N GLU A 66 -15.06 -10.96 20.82
CA GLU A 66 -15.41 -12.35 21.11
C GLU A 66 -14.47 -13.38 20.45
N SER A 67 -13.51 -12.93 19.61
CA SER A 67 -12.60 -13.82 18.92
C SER A 67 -11.68 -14.59 19.87
N GLU A 68 -11.27 -15.79 19.45
CA GLU A 68 -10.32 -16.61 20.22
C GLU A 68 -8.98 -15.91 20.43
N LEU A 69 -8.55 -15.05 19.48
CA LEU A 69 -7.35 -14.25 19.64
C LEU A 69 -7.46 -13.34 20.87
N ILE A 70 -8.52 -12.55 20.96
CA ILE A 70 -8.71 -11.60 22.05
C ILE A 70 -8.92 -12.34 23.39
N LYS A 71 -9.74 -13.40 23.40
CA LYS A 71 -9.92 -14.25 24.61
C LYS A 71 -8.59 -14.81 25.11
N THR A 72 -7.74 -15.30 24.21
CA THR A 72 -6.43 -15.84 24.56
C THR A 72 -5.52 -14.77 25.15
N ILE A 73 -5.46 -13.56 24.54
CA ILE A 73 -4.67 -12.45 25.06
C ILE A 73 -5.16 -12.02 26.45
N ARG A 74 -6.49 -11.96 26.68
CA ARG A 74 -7.05 -11.59 28.00
C ARG A 74 -6.79 -12.63 29.08
N LYS A 75 -6.89 -13.94 28.77
CA LYS A 75 -6.51 -15.01 29.69
C LYS A 75 -5.03 -14.96 30.03
N TYR A 76 -4.16 -14.66 29.06
CA TYR A 76 -2.74 -14.45 29.30
C TYR A 76 -2.49 -13.23 30.22
N GLU A 77 -3.13 -12.10 29.95
CA GLU A 77 -3.07 -10.88 30.77
C GLU A 77 -3.43 -11.18 32.25
N ASN A 78 -4.51 -11.96 32.46
CA ASN A 78 -4.99 -12.39 33.79
C ASN A 78 -4.15 -13.51 34.41
N LYS A 79 -3.10 -14.01 33.73
CA LYS A 79 -2.27 -15.17 34.16
C LYS A 79 -3.05 -16.48 34.30
N GLU A 80 -4.11 -16.67 33.55
CA GLU A 80 -4.93 -17.87 33.52
C GLU A 80 -4.34 -18.99 32.66
N ILE A 81 -3.51 -18.62 31.67
CA ILE A 81 -2.86 -19.56 30.72
C ILE A 81 -1.41 -19.20 30.48
N GLU A 82 -0.60 -20.21 30.21
CA GLU A 82 0.71 -20.08 29.60
C GLU A 82 0.60 -20.26 28.09
N ILE A 83 1.37 -19.47 27.33
CA ILE A 83 1.40 -19.51 25.86
C ILE A 83 2.84 -19.63 25.35
N GLU A 84 3.01 -20.11 24.13
CA GLU A 84 4.33 -20.20 23.47
C GLU A 84 5.06 -18.86 23.49
N GLU A 85 6.38 -18.88 23.58
CA GLU A 85 7.19 -17.69 23.75
C GLU A 85 6.96 -16.62 22.67
N ILE A 86 6.83 -17.02 21.39
CA ILE A 86 6.52 -16.08 20.29
C ILE A 86 5.15 -15.41 20.48
N ASN A 87 4.16 -16.15 20.97
CA ASN A 87 2.82 -15.63 21.22
C ASN A 87 2.80 -14.75 22.47
N ARG A 88 3.66 -15.06 23.47
CA ARG A 88 3.87 -14.20 24.63
C ARG A 88 4.39 -12.82 24.21
N LEU A 89 5.45 -12.78 23.39
CA LEU A 89 6.00 -11.51 22.89
C LEU A 89 4.96 -10.71 22.08
N ARG A 90 4.16 -11.38 21.25
CA ARG A 90 3.05 -10.74 20.52
C ARG A 90 1.99 -10.16 21.45
N SER A 91 1.62 -10.91 22.48
CA SER A 91 0.64 -10.47 23.47
C SER A 91 1.18 -9.31 24.34
N ASP A 92 2.45 -9.34 24.70
CA ASP A 92 3.11 -8.26 25.44
C ASP A 92 3.08 -6.95 24.62
N MET A 93 3.45 -6.99 23.33
CA MET A 93 3.37 -5.82 22.43
C MET A 93 1.92 -5.33 22.26
N PHE A 94 0.97 -6.24 22.13
CA PHE A 94 -0.44 -5.91 22.00
C PHE A 94 -0.94 -5.17 23.26
N LEU A 95 -0.64 -5.67 24.45
CA LEU A 95 -1.06 -5.08 25.72
C LEU A 95 -0.32 -3.77 26.03
N GLU A 96 0.99 -3.68 25.72
CA GLU A 96 1.76 -2.45 25.85
C GLU A 96 1.16 -1.34 24.99
N SER A 97 0.93 -1.62 23.70
CA SER A 97 0.34 -0.64 22.78
C SER A 97 -1.07 -0.21 23.19
N GLU A 98 -1.88 -1.13 23.68
CA GLU A 98 -3.20 -0.85 24.23
C GLU A 98 -3.14 0.09 25.45
N ASN A 99 -2.24 -0.20 26.39
CA ASN A 99 -2.10 0.57 27.62
C ASN A 99 -1.55 1.98 27.35
N GLU A 100 -0.56 2.11 26.46
CA GLU A 100 -0.03 3.41 26.07
C GLU A 100 -1.09 4.27 25.36
N LEU A 101 -1.89 3.68 24.47
CA LEU A 101 -2.99 4.39 23.84
C LEU A 101 -4.01 4.91 24.85
N LYS A 102 -4.42 4.06 25.82
CA LYS A 102 -5.40 4.44 26.84
C LYS A 102 -4.93 5.62 27.72
N GLN A 103 -3.63 5.75 27.94
CA GLN A 103 -3.04 6.86 28.70
C GLN A 103 -2.88 8.15 27.89
N ASN A 104 -3.03 8.08 26.56
CA ASN A 104 -2.74 9.18 25.64
C ASN A 104 -3.89 9.46 24.65
N LEU A 105 -5.14 9.25 25.03
CA LEU A 105 -6.31 9.43 24.15
C LEU A 105 -6.47 10.89 23.62
N ASP A 106 -5.88 11.86 24.31
CA ASP A 106 -5.83 13.27 23.91
C ASP A 106 -4.92 13.52 22.70
N LYS A 107 -3.98 12.62 22.41
CA LYS A 107 -3.07 12.74 21.26
C LYS A 107 -3.79 12.42 19.95
N ASN A 108 -3.23 12.92 18.84
CA ASN A 108 -3.83 12.72 17.50
C ASN A 108 -2.99 11.82 16.60
N ILE A 109 -1.70 11.65 16.85
CA ILE A 109 -0.82 10.83 16.01
C ILE A 109 -0.09 9.81 16.87
N PHE A 110 -0.27 8.55 16.55
CA PHE A 110 0.30 7.40 17.25
C PHE A 110 1.24 6.64 16.34
N TYR A 111 2.39 6.23 16.89
CA TYR A 111 3.37 5.40 16.21
C TYR A 111 3.35 3.98 16.76
N LEU A 112 3.07 3.00 15.89
CA LEU A 112 3.12 1.58 16.20
C LEU A 112 4.28 0.92 15.45
N GLU A 113 5.42 0.80 16.10
CA GLU A 113 6.57 0.10 15.56
C GLU A 113 6.68 -1.29 16.20
N ALA A 114 6.70 -2.34 15.37
CA ALA A 114 6.81 -3.72 15.84
C ALA A 114 7.41 -4.62 14.76
N PRO A 115 8.21 -5.64 15.12
CA PRO A 115 8.88 -6.53 14.18
C PRO A 115 7.94 -7.16 13.16
N THR A 116 8.49 -7.57 12.01
CA THR A 116 7.73 -8.36 11.03
C THR A 116 7.23 -9.66 11.66
N GLY A 117 5.92 -9.93 11.54
CA GLY A 117 5.30 -11.10 12.17
C GLY A 117 4.83 -10.89 13.63
N ALA A 118 4.96 -9.69 14.19
CA ALA A 118 4.48 -9.34 15.53
C ALA A 118 2.95 -9.25 15.66
N GLY A 119 2.20 -9.23 14.56
CA GLY A 119 0.74 -9.11 14.58
C GLY A 119 0.22 -7.67 14.52
N LYS A 120 0.95 -6.76 13.87
CA LYS A 120 0.60 -5.33 13.70
C LYS A 120 -0.86 -5.09 13.29
N THR A 121 -1.38 -5.86 12.34
CA THR A 121 -2.78 -5.72 11.88
C THR A 121 -3.78 -5.89 13.01
N ASN A 122 -3.62 -6.91 13.87
CA ASN A 122 -4.51 -7.12 15.01
C ASN A 122 -4.33 -6.05 16.08
N MET A 123 -3.09 -5.58 16.32
CA MET A 123 -2.86 -4.43 17.20
C MET A 123 -3.57 -3.18 16.67
N ALA A 124 -3.46 -2.88 15.38
CA ALA A 124 -4.10 -1.72 14.77
C ALA A 124 -5.65 -1.78 14.85
N ILE A 125 -6.26 -2.96 14.64
CA ILE A 125 -7.71 -3.15 14.82
C ILE A 125 -8.10 -2.89 16.29
N ASN A 126 -7.31 -3.39 17.25
CA ASN A 126 -7.58 -3.15 18.67
C ASN A 126 -7.45 -1.67 19.06
N LEU A 127 -6.42 -1.00 18.58
CA LEU A 127 -6.21 0.42 18.82
C LEU A 127 -7.35 1.27 18.24
N ALA A 128 -7.77 0.95 17.00
CA ALA A 128 -8.94 1.60 16.38
C ALA A 128 -10.22 1.35 17.20
N ARG A 129 -10.44 0.12 17.69
CA ARG A 129 -11.54 -0.23 18.58
C ARG A 129 -11.57 0.64 19.85
N ILE A 130 -10.39 0.81 20.47
CA ILE A 130 -10.28 1.60 21.70
C ILE A 130 -10.62 3.07 21.42
N LEU A 131 -10.03 3.67 20.40
CA LEU A 131 -10.33 5.04 19.99
C LEU A 131 -11.82 5.22 19.64
N TYR A 132 -12.38 4.29 18.86
CA TYR A 132 -13.78 4.32 18.47
C TYR A 132 -14.73 4.24 19.68
N LYS A 133 -14.45 3.36 20.65
CA LYS A 133 -15.29 3.21 21.85
C LYS A 133 -15.17 4.37 22.84
N ASN A 134 -13.98 4.97 22.97
CA ASN A 134 -13.75 6.05 23.92
C ASN A 134 -14.09 7.45 23.38
N ASN A 135 -14.25 7.59 22.07
CA ASN A 135 -14.65 8.87 21.45
C ASN A 135 -15.90 8.67 20.61
N HIS A 136 -17.03 9.18 21.10
CA HIS A 136 -18.33 9.06 20.44
C HIS A 136 -18.48 9.95 19.20
N GLU A 137 -17.57 10.89 18.99
CA GLU A 137 -17.55 11.72 17.77
C GLU A 137 -16.94 10.99 16.58
N ILE A 138 -16.17 9.92 16.81
CA ILE A 138 -15.54 9.16 15.71
C ILE A 138 -16.60 8.33 14.99
N ASP A 139 -16.77 8.59 13.69
CA ASP A 139 -17.77 7.96 12.84
C ASP A 139 -17.20 6.93 11.87
N SER A 140 -15.93 7.09 11.45
CA SER A 140 -15.32 6.24 10.42
C SER A 140 -13.88 5.84 10.73
N ILE A 141 -13.46 4.73 10.12
CA ILE A 141 -12.10 4.18 10.22
C ILE A 141 -11.58 3.95 8.80
N HIS A 142 -10.46 4.54 8.45
CA HIS A 142 -9.81 4.38 7.16
C HIS A 142 -8.50 3.61 7.33
N TYR A 143 -8.41 2.41 6.75
CA TYR A 143 -7.20 1.58 6.78
C TYR A 143 -6.49 1.67 5.44
N ILE A 144 -5.28 2.23 5.45
CA ILE A 144 -4.57 2.70 4.26
C ILE A 144 -3.31 1.87 4.02
N PHE A 145 -3.18 1.32 2.82
CA PHE A 145 -2.06 0.46 2.42
C PHE A 145 -1.27 1.03 1.24
N PRO A 146 0.06 0.77 1.18
CA PRO A 146 0.90 1.22 0.07
C PRO A 146 0.62 0.46 -1.23
N PHE A 147 0.20 -0.80 -1.15
CA PHE A 147 0.06 -1.69 -2.30
C PHE A 147 -1.23 -2.50 -2.25
N ASN A 148 -1.83 -2.75 -3.42
CA ASN A 148 -3.08 -3.53 -3.54
C ASN A 148 -2.94 -4.98 -3.04
N ASN A 149 -1.75 -5.58 -3.10
CA ASN A 149 -1.53 -6.95 -2.61
C ASN A 149 -1.77 -7.10 -1.10
N ILE A 150 -1.43 -6.06 -0.31
CA ILE A 150 -1.68 -6.05 1.13
C ILE A 150 -3.16 -5.94 1.42
N ILE A 151 -3.89 -5.18 0.60
CA ILE A 151 -5.35 -5.00 0.74
C ILE A 151 -6.06 -6.35 0.69
N GLU A 152 -5.71 -7.24 -0.24
CA GLU A 152 -6.32 -8.57 -0.34
C GLU A 152 -6.06 -9.46 0.88
N GLN A 153 -4.83 -9.44 1.40
CA GLN A 153 -4.49 -10.19 2.62
C GLN A 153 -5.27 -9.64 3.83
N THR A 154 -5.42 -8.34 3.91
CA THR A 154 -6.14 -7.67 5.00
C THR A 154 -7.65 -7.89 4.87
N ASP A 155 -8.21 -7.87 3.65
CA ASP A 155 -9.60 -8.20 3.38
C ASP A 155 -9.96 -9.58 3.97
N ASN A 156 -9.13 -10.60 3.72
CA ASN A 156 -9.32 -11.93 4.32
C ASN A 156 -9.30 -11.92 5.86
N THR A 157 -8.46 -11.07 6.47
CA THR A 157 -8.43 -10.93 7.93
C THR A 157 -9.68 -10.23 8.45
N PHE A 158 -10.14 -9.19 7.76
CA PHE A 158 -11.33 -8.41 8.13
C PHE A 158 -12.62 -9.24 8.02
N GLN A 159 -12.75 -10.10 7.01
CA GLN A 159 -13.91 -11.00 6.87
C GLN A 159 -14.12 -11.92 8.08
N ASN A 160 -13.09 -12.19 8.87
CA ASN A 160 -13.22 -12.97 10.11
C ASN A 160 -13.99 -12.21 11.19
N TYR A 161 -13.97 -10.87 11.15
CA TYR A 161 -14.48 -10.01 12.22
C TYR A 161 -15.62 -9.10 11.79
N PHE A 162 -15.66 -8.69 10.52
CA PHE A 162 -16.56 -7.68 9.98
C PHE A 162 -17.31 -8.19 8.76
N LYS A 163 -18.50 -7.68 8.52
CA LYS A 163 -19.31 -8.02 7.34
C LYS A 163 -18.95 -7.07 6.19
N LYS A 164 -18.46 -7.62 5.08
CA LYS A 164 -18.15 -6.85 3.88
C LYS A 164 -19.43 -6.23 3.30
N TYR A 165 -19.34 -4.98 2.83
CA TYR A 165 -20.41 -4.10 2.31
C TYR A 165 -21.44 -3.60 3.35
N GLU A 166 -21.36 -4.07 4.61
CA GLU A 166 -22.13 -3.53 5.75
C GLU A 166 -21.21 -2.74 6.68
N ASP A 167 -20.30 -3.46 7.37
CA ASP A 167 -19.35 -2.90 8.33
C ASP A 167 -18.14 -2.28 7.65
N TYR A 168 -17.68 -2.88 6.53
CA TYR A 168 -16.53 -2.39 5.80
C TYR A 168 -16.64 -2.57 4.29
N VAL A 169 -15.84 -1.78 3.59
CA VAL A 169 -15.66 -1.87 2.13
C VAL A 169 -14.18 -1.78 1.77
N VAL A 170 -13.81 -2.40 0.65
CA VAL A 170 -12.50 -2.22 0.00
C VAL A 170 -12.69 -1.30 -1.20
N ILE A 171 -12.04 -0.14 -1.19
CA ILE A 171 -12.11 0.85 -2.27
C ILE A 171 -10.74 0.98 -2.93
N ASN A 172 -10.59 0.35 -4.08
CA ASN A 172 -9.43 0.45 -4.96
C ASN A 172 -9.90 0.37 -6.43
N SER A 173 -8.96 0.40 -7.38
CA SER A 173 -9.28 0.34 -8.82
C SER A 173 -9.85 -1.01 -9.30
N ILE A 174 -9.85 -2.03 -8.44
CA ILE A 174 -10.12 -3.43 -8.81
C ILE A 174 -11.37 -3.95 -8.12
N SER A 175 -11.75 -3.42 -6.95
CA SER A 175 -12.82 -3.97 -6.12
C SER A 175 -14.21 -3.73 -6.68
N SER A 176 -15.08 -4.75 -6.59
CA SER A 176 -16.51 -4.60 -6.82
C SER A 176 -17.14 -3.69 -5.76
N MET A 177 -18.15 -2.92 -6.17
CA MET A 177 -18.96 -2.07 -5.26
C MET A 177 -20.04 -2.86 -4.54
N ILE A 178 -20.33 -4.10 -4.98
CA ILE A 178 -21.37 -4.97 -4.39
C ILE A 178 -20.94 -6.42 -4.35
N LYS A 179 -21.67 -7.23 -3.60
CA LYS A 179 -21.49 -8.68 -3.55
C LYS A 179 -21.95 -9.35 -4.86
N GLU A 180 -21.24 -10.38 -5.32
CA GLU A 180 -21.44 -11.00 -6.64
C GLU A 180 -22.82 -11.67 -6.85
N ASP A 181 -23.47 -12.17 -5.80
CA ASP A 181 -24.67 -13.00 -5.88
C ASP A 181 -26.01 -12.27 -5.64
N THR A 182 -26.06 -10.95 -5.72
CA THR A 182 -27.32 -10.24 -5.50
C THR A 182 -28.18 -10.16 -6.76
N ASN A 183 -29.17 -11.05 -6.87
CA ASN A 183 -30.20 -11.07 -7.92
C ASN A 183 -31.44 -10.19 -7.60
N GLU A 184 -31.35 -9.25 -6.65
CA GLU A 184 -32.46 -8.41 -6.22
C GLU A 184 -32.47 -7.06 -6.94
N ASN A 185 -33.60 -6.35 -6.87
CA ASN A 185 -33.73 -4.99 -7.36
C ASN A 185 -32.78 -4.05 -6.61
N LEU A 186 -31.56 -3.91 -7.11
CA LEU A 186 -30.51 -3.10 -6.52
C LEU A 186 -30.78 -1.61 -6.76
N ASP A 187 -30.65 -0.80 -5.71
CA ASP A 187 -30.58 0.65 -5.84
C ASP A 187 -29.15 1.05 -6.24
N TYR A 188 -28.85 1.00 -7.54
CA TYR A 188 -27.54 1.32 -8.10
C TYR A 188 -27.05 2.71 -7.75
N GLU A 189 -27.98 3.67 -7.65
CA GLU A 189 -27.65 5.04 -7.28
C GLU A 189 -27.18 5.14 -5.84
N ALA A 190 -27.86 4.48 -4.91
CA ALA A 190 -27.46 4.44 -3.50
C ALA A 190 -26.12 3.74 -3.32
N ILE A 191 -25.89 2.62 -4.02
CA ILE A 191 -24.62 1.87 -3.98
C ILE A 191 -23.47 2.73 -4.49
N TYR A 192 -23.63 3.34 -5.67
CA TYR A 192 -22.62 4.20 -6.26
C TYR A 192 -22.28 5.37 -5.34
N THR A 193 -23.29 6.06 -4.85
CA THR A 193 -23.17 7.20 -3.93
C THR A 193 -22.41 6.81 -2.66
N LYS A 194 -22.83 5.72 -2.01
CA LYS A 194 -22.16 5.21 -0.80
C LYS A 194 -20.65 4.94 -1.02
N ASN A 195 -20.29 4.42 -2.20
CA ASN A 195 -18.89 4.13 -2.54
C ASN A 195 -18.08 5.40 -2.82
N ILE A 196 -18.55 6.34 -3.65
CA ILE A 196 -17.76 7.54 -3.99
C ILE A 196 -17.57 8.48 -2.81
N PHE A 197 -18.49 8.45 -1.85
CA PHE A 197 -18.42 9.24 -0.63
C PHE A 197 -17.76 8.48 0.54
N ASN A 198 -17.34 7.22 0.37
CA ASN A 198 -16.77 6.38 1.44
C ASN A 198 -17.69 6.25 2.67
N GLN A 199 -18.98 6.11 2.48
CA GLN A 199 -19.99 6.07 3.55
C GLN A 199 -20.10 4.69 4.21
N TYR A 200 -19.00 4.20 4.77
CA TYR A 200 -18.92 2.94 5.51
C TYR A 200 -18.23 3.16 6.86
N PRO A 201 -18.58 2.40 7.89
CA PRO A 201 -17.89 2.48 9.18
C PRO A 201 -16.38 2.21 9.07
N ILE A 202 -15.99 1.27 8.19
CA ILE A 202 -14.58 0.98 7.90
C ILE A 202 -14.35 1.00 6.39
N VAL A 203 -13.35 1.75 5.94
CA VAL A 203 -12.90 1.82 4.55
C VAL A 203 -11.46 1.33 4.45
N ILE A 204 -11.25 0.28 3.68
CA ILE A 204 -9.91 -0.21 3.33
C ILE A 204 -9.54 0.35 1.96
N THR A 205 -8.45 1.09 1.85
CA THR A 205 -8.07 1.73 0.59
C THR A 205 -6.56 1.91 0.44
N SER A 206 -6.13 2.46 -0.69
CA SER A 206 -4.72 2.67 -1.00
C SER A 206 -4.21 4.05 -0.58
N HIS A 207 -2.90 4.16 -0.39
CA HIS A 207 -2.21 5.44 -0.18
C HIS A 207 -2.51 6.44 -1.30
N ILE A 208 -2.65 5.99 -2.55
CA ILE A 208 -2.98 6.85 -3.69
C ILE A 208 -4.33 7.50 -3.49
N ASN A 209 -5.34 6.75 -3.02
CA ASN A 209 -6.66 7.29 -2.77
C ASN A 209 -6.65 8.30 -1.62
N LEU A 210 -5.96 8.02 -0.52
CA LEU A 210 -5.79 8.99 0.57
C LEU A 210 -5.14 10.28 0.06
N PHE A 211 -4.02 10.19 -0.65
CA PHE A 211 -3.31 11.37 -1.17
C PHE A 211 -4.14 12.13 -2.22
N ASN A 212 -4.90 11.43 -3.06
CA ASN A 212 -5.85 12.06 -3.96
C ASN A 212 -6.92 12.85 -3.19
N THR A 213 -7.44 12.30 -2.09
CA THR A 213 -8.44 12.97 -1.26
C THR A 213 -7.84 14.20 -0.55
N LEU A 214 -6.65 14.06 0.07
CA LEU A 214 -6.03 15.14 0.83
C LEU A 214 -5.40 16.23 -0.05
N PHE A 215 -4.89 15.90 -1.24
CA PHE A 215 -4.09 16.79 -2.06
C PHE A 215 -4.58 16.95 -3.51
N GLY A 216 -5.44 16.06 -4.01
CA GLY A 216 -5.90 16.08 -5.38
C GLY A 216 -6.85 17.24 -5.69
N THR A 217 -6.87 17.68 -6.96
CA THR A 217 -7.66 18.84 -7.43
C THR A 217 -8.96 18.44 -8.16
N GLY A 218 -9.06 17.20 -8.63
CA GLY A 218 -10.25 16.71 -9.35
C GLY A 218 -11.50 16.68 -8.47
N LYS A 219 -12.69 16.96 -9.05
CA LYS A 219 -13.99 16.97 -8.35
C LYS A 219 -14.22 15.64 -7.61
N GLU A 220 -14.06 14.51 -8.32
CA GLU A 220 -14.29 13.18 -7.75
C GLU A 220 -13.33 12.83 -6.59
N LYS A 221 -12.09 13.33 -6.64
CA LYS A 221 -11.09 13.13 -5.57
C LYS A 221 -11.47 13.82 -4.25
N ASN A 222 -12.32 14.84 -4.32
CA ASN A 222 -12.68 15.67 -3.17
C ASN A 222 -14.02 15.29 -2.53
N TYR A 223 -14.81 14.41 -3.14
CA TYR A 223 -16.11 14.03 -2.57
C TYR A 223 -16.02 13.41 -1.18
N SER A 224 -15.02 12.56 -0.93
CA SER A 224 -14.89 11.84 0.33
C SER A 224 -14.14 12.59 1.44
N LEU A 225 -13.62 13.82 1.18
CA LEU A 225 -12.79 14.52 2.18
C LEU A 225 -13.55 14.81 3.48
N TYR A 226 -14.82 15.18 3.40
CA TYR A 226 -15.61 15.48 4.60
C TYR A 226 -15.78 14.25 5.53
N ASN A 227 -15.72 13.02 5.00
CA ASN A 227 -15.80 11.79 5.78
C ASN A 227 -14.51 11.46 6.55
N TYR A 228 -13.44 12.26 6.37
CA TYR A 228 -12.27 12.19 7.23
C TYR A 228 -12.40 13.04 8.50
N ILE A 229 -13.44 13.89 8.61
CA ILE A 229 -13.75 14.57 9.88
C ILE A 229 -14.13 13.51 10.91
N ASN A 230 -13.61 13.64 12.14
CA ASN A 230 -13.88 12.71 13.23
C ASN A 230 -13.57 11.25 12.86
N SER A 231 -12.42 10.99 12.27
CA SER A 231 -12.05 9.65 11.80
C SER A 231 -10.78 9.10 12.44
N ILE A 232 -10.61 7.77 12.32
CA ILE A 232 -9.34 7.09 12.57
C ILE A 232 -8.72 6.76 11.22
N VAL A 233 -7.45 7.13 11.01
CA VAL A 233 -6.69 6.80 9.81
C VAL A 233 -5.51 5.94 10.19
N ILE A 234 -5.53 4.67 9.80
CA ILE A 234 -4.43 3.73 10.01
C ILE A 234 -3.57 3.73 8.76
N LEU A 235 -2.29 4.09 8.89
CA LEU A 235 -1.32 4.13 7.79
C LEU A 235 -0.31 3.01 7.96
N ASP A 236 -0.32 2.03 7.07
CA ASP A 236 0.64 0.93 7.07
C ASP A 236 1.84 1.25 6.15
N GLU A 237 3.03 0.84 6.59
CA GLU A 237 4.30 0.93 5.85
C GLU A 237 4.58 2.36 5.30
N ILE A 238 4.56 3.37 6.19
CA ILE A 238 4.76 4.79 5.80
C ILE A 238 6.10 5.05 5.13
N GLN A 239 7.13 4.25 5.41
CA GLN A 239 8.45 4.35 4.78
C GLN A 239 8.42 4.01 3.28
N ALA A 240 7.35 3.39 2.77
CA ALA A 240 7.18 3.15 1.33
C ALA A 240 7.08 4.46 0.51
N TYR A 241 6.79 5.58 1.16
CA TYR A 241 6.80 6.88 0.48
C TYR A 241 8.21 7.41 0.23
N SER A 242 8.37 8.15 -0.87
CA SER A 242 9.60 8.89 -1.14
C SER A 242 9.93 9.86 -0.01
N ASN A 243 11.14 9.78 0.51
CA ASN A 243 11.58 10.68 1.59
C ASN A 243 11.70 12.16 1.16
N SER A 244 11.59 12.45 -0.14
CA SER A 244 11.52 13.82 -0.66
C SER A 244 10.27 14.61 -0.24
N ILE A 245 9.22 13.92 0.23
CA ILE A 245 7.95 14.54 0.67
C ILE A 245 7.66 14.32 2.16
N TRP A 246 8.52 13.62 2.90
CA TRP A 246 8.24 13.25 4.29
C TRP A 246 7.95 14.46 5.19
N ARG A 247 8.68 15.56 5.02
CA ARG A 247 8.50 16.76 5.84
C ARG A 247 7.15 17.42 5.56
N GLN A 248 6.81 17.65 4.29
CA GLN A 248 5.52 18.23 3.88
C GLN A 248 4.36 17.33 4.32
N MET A 249 4.54 16.03 4.16
CA MET A 249 3.52 15.03 4.50
C MET A 249 3.19 15.06 6.00
N ILE A 250 4.20 14.98 6.86
CA ILE A 250 3.96 14.91 8.30
C ILE A 250 3.42 16.23 8.87
N GLU A 251 3.84 17.37 8.31
CA GLU A 251 3.30 18.67 8.67
C GLU A 251 1.82 18.80 8.27
N MET A 252 1.46 18.34 7.07
CA MET A 252 0.07 18.29 6.63
C MET A 252 -0.77 17.34 7.48
N PHE A 253 -0.24 16.16 7.83
CA PHE A 253 -0.97 15.21 8.70
C PHE A 253 -1.23 15.79 10.10
N ASP A 254 -0.25 16.49 10.68
CA ASP A 254 -0.46 17.18 11.97
C ASP A 254 -1.59 18.21 11.88
N LYS A 255 -1.60 19.04 10.83
CA LYS A 255 -2.66 20.04 10.65
C LYS A 255 -4.02 19.43 10.33
N TYR A 256 -4.08 18.39 9.47
CA TYR A 256 -5.30 17.65 9.22
C TYR A 256 -5.83 16.99 10.50
N ALA A 257 -4.94 16.38 11.31
CA ALA A 257 -5.32 15.76 12.57
C ALA A 257 -5.99 16.73 13.53
N LYS A 258 -5.44 17.95 13.65
CA LYS A 258 -5.98 18.99 14.55
C LYS A 258 -7.29 19.61 14.02
N LEU A 259 -7.33 19.95 12.73
CA LEU A 259 -8.48 20.66 12.16
C LEU A 259 -9.69 19.76 11.95
N LEU A 260 -9.47 18.51 11.56
CA LEU A 260 -10.55 17.57 11.24
C LEU A 260 -10.78 16.52 12.33
N ASN A 261 -10.13 16.64 13.50
CA ASN A 261 -10.19 15.66 14.59
C ASN A 261 -9.88 14.22 14.12
N ILE A 262 -8.81 14.08 13.31
CA ILE A 262 -8.36 12.77 12.81
C ILE A 262 -7.38 12.16 13.81
N LYS A 263 -7.58 10.88 14.14
CA LYS A 263 -6.62 10.07 14.92
C LYS A 263 -5.80 9.20 13.96
N PHE A 264 -4.53 9.57 13.72
CA PHE A 264 -3.62 8.78 12.89
C PHE A 264 -2.94 7.69 13.72
N ILE A 265 -2.96 6.46 13.22
CA ILE A 265 -2.14 5.33 13.70
C ILE A 265 -1.17 4.99 12.57
N ILE A 266 0.08 5.40 12.72
CA ILE A 266 1.14 5.17 11.73
C ILE A 266 1.91 3.93 12.17
N MET A 267 1.98 2.91 11.30
CA MET A 267 2.62 1.67 11.67
C MET A 267 3.59 1.13 10.61
N SER A 268 4.64 0.47 11.09
CA SER A 268 5.63 -0.22 10.27
C SER A 268 6.46 -1.21 11.11
N ALA A 269 7.25 -2.04 10.41
CA ALA A 269 8.32 -2.81 11.04
C ALA A 269 9.60 -1.99 11.23
N THR A 270 9.79 -0.95 10.42
CA THR A 270 10.94 -0.04 10.50
C THR A 270 10.37 1.38 10.34
N LEU A 271 10.15 2.07 11.44
CA LEU A 271 9.35 3.29 11.45
C LEU A 271 10.21 4.55 11.62
N PRO A 272 10.29 5.42 10.58
CA PRO A 272 10.96 6.70 10.75
C PRO A 272 10.20 7.63 11.70
N ARG A 273 10.92 8.24 12.63
CA ARG A 273 10.38 9.27 13.54
C ARG A 273 10.22 10.59 12.79
N LEU A 274 9.19 10.65 11.92
CA LEU A 274 8.92 11.80 11.04
C LEU A 274 8.61 13.08 11.81
N ASP A 275 8.15 12.97 13.04
CA ASP A 275 7.97 14.10 13.95
C ASP A 275 9.28 14.90 14.17
N ASN A 276 10.44 14.28 14.07
CA ASN A 276 11.73 14.96 14.14
C ASN A 276 11.99 15.92 12.96
N LEU A 277 11.24 15.82 11.86
CA LEU A 277 11.31 16.76 10.74
C LEU A 277 10.57 18.09 11.01
N LEU A 278 9.73 18.15 12.04
CA LEU A 278 8.99 19.35 12.39
C LEU A 278 9.85 20.32 13.20
N LYS A 279 9.71 21.65 12.93
CA LYS A 279 10.48 22.69 13.63
C LYS A 279 10.13 22.78 15.12
N GLU A 280 8.87 22.57 15.45
CA GLU A 280 8.39 22.54 16.82
C GLU A 280 8.17 21.09 17.24
N LYS A 281 8.72 20.68 18.39
CA LYS A 281 8.41 19.38 18.99
C LYS A 281 6.94 19.40 19.43
N ILE A 282 6.09 18.85 18.60
CA ILE A 282 4.66 18.84 18.84
C ILE A 282 4.36 17.70 19.81
N SER A 283 3.72 18.02 20.92
CA SER A 283 3.33 17.07 21.96
C SER A 283 2.24 16.06 21.53
N THR A 284 1.85 16.10 20.24
CA THR A 284 0.73 15.28 19.71
C THR A 284 1.14 13.90 19.22
N PHE A 285 2.44 13.61 19.09
CA PHE A 285 2.96 12.34 18.61
C PHE A 285 3.25 11.39 19.77
N CYS A 286 2.72 10.17 19.70
CA CYS A 286 2.81 9.19 20.77
C CYS A 286 3.33 7.83 20.28
N PRO A 287 4.52 7.37 20.72
CA PRO A 287 4.94 5.99 20.48
C PRO A 287 4.12 5.03 21.34
N LEU A 288 3.55 4.01 20.73
CA LEU A 288 2.71 3.01 21.40
C LEU A 288 3.51 1.83 21.98
N ILE A 289 4.76 1.67 21.54
CA ILE A 289 5.75 0.77 22.13
C ILE A 289 6.95 1.64 22.50
N LYS A 290 7.26 1.74 23.79
CA LYS A 290 8.30 2.64 24.29
C LYS A 290 9.71 2.12 24.09
N ASN A 291 9.89 0.81 24.23
CA ASN A 291 11.18 0.14 24.10
C ASN A 291 11.10 -0.94 23.03
N THR A 292 11.22 -0.53 21.77
CA THR A 292 11.20 -1.43 20.63
C THR A 292 12.42 -2.35 20.61
N ASP A 293 13.59 -1.90 21.08
CA ASP A 293 14.83 -2.68 21.17
C ASP A 293 14.60 -3.99 21.93
N LYS A 294 13.84 -3.98 23.03
CA LYS A 294 13.49 -5.17 23.82
C LYS A 294 12.93 -6.30 22.95
N TYR A 295 12.12 -5.96 21.95
CA TYR A 295 11.48 -6.92 21.06
C TYR A 295 12.37 -7.27 19.87
N TYR A 296 13.06 -6.30 19.28
CA TYR A 296 13.97 -6.53 18.16
C TYR A 296 15.20 -7.34 18.54
N GLU A 297 15.72 -7.16 19.76
CA GLU A 297 16.88 -7.91 20.27
C GLU A 297 16.53 -9.33 20.71
N ASN A 298 15.24 -9.67 20.86
CA ASN A 298 14.83 -11.03 21.19
C ASN A 298 15.23 -12.00 20.09
N GLU A 299 15.83 -13.14 20.47
CA GLU A 299 16.37 -14.14 19.55
C GLU A 299 15.35 -14.65 18.52
N LEU A 300 14.06 -14.72 18.88
CA LEU A 300 12.99 -15.15 18.00
C LEU A 300 12.74 -14.18 16.83
N PHE A 301 13.12 -12.92 16.97
CA PHE A 301 13.03 -11.93 15.90
C PHE A 301 14.38 -11.62 15.28
N LYS A 302 15.47 -11.55 16.09
CA LYS A 302 16.81 -11.17 15.64
C LYS A 302 17.51 -12.27 14.86
N ASN A 303 17.55 -13.50 15.42
CA ASN A 303 18.40 -14.60 14.89
C ASN A 303 17.63 -15.59 14.00
N ARG A 304 16.50 -15.17 13.46
CA ARG A 304 15.65 -15.99 12.60
C ARG A 304 16.34 -16.46 11.32
N VAL A 305 17.29 -15.67 10.84
CA VAL A 305 18.01 -15.90 9.56
C VAL A 305 19.48 -15.50 9.74
N LYS A 306 20.40 -16.27 9.15
CA LYS A 306 21.84 -15.93 9.07
C LYS A 306 22.08 -15.02 7.87
N LEU A 307 22.76 -13.88 8.07
CA LEU A 307 23.09 -12.95 7.01
C LEU A 307 24.51 -13.22 6.46
N LYS A 308 24.69 -13.16 5.15
CA LYS A 308 25.94 -13.43 4.43
C LYS A 308 26.25 -12.31 3.44
N TYR A 309 27.44 -11.75 3.54
CA TYR A 309 27.90 -10.61 2.73
C TYR A 309 29.07 -10.96 1.80
N ASN A 310 29.41 -12.24 1.70
CA ASN A 310 30.52 -12.71 0.87
C ASN A 310 30.35 -12.43 -0.62
N LEU A 311 29.12 -12.25 -1.09
CA LEU A 311 28.81 -11.90 -2.49
C LEU A 311 28.81 -10.38 -2.77
N LEU A 312 29.13 -9.55 -1.76
CA LEU A 312 29.27 -8.10 -1.91
C LEU A 312 30.70 -7.64 -2.22
N GLN A 313 31.69 -8.53 -2.18
CA GLN A 313 33.12 -8.16 -2.27
C GLN A 313 33.53 -7.71 -3.67
N GLU A 314 32.85 -8.16 -4.72
CA GLU A 314 33.10 -7.80 -6.12
C GLU A 314 31.76 -7.56 -6.84
N LYS A 315 31.82 -6.81 -7.95
CA LYS A 315 30.62 -6.67 -8.81
C LYS A 315 30.26 -8.06 -9.35
N MET A 316 29.15 -8.60 -8.89
CA MET A 316 28.69 -9.94 -9.23
C MET A 316 28.27 -10.00 -10.71
N ASP A 317 28.68 -11.07 -11.40
CA ASP A 317 28.14 -11.43 -12.71
C ASP A 317 26.96 -12.41 -12.53
N ILE A 318 25.99 -12.34 -13.45
CA ILE A 318 24.79 -13.19 -13.41
C ILE A 318 25.16 -14.68 -13.39
N ASP A 319 26.13 -15.10 -14.19
CA ASP A 319 26.50 -16.51 -14.28
C ASP A 319 27.17 -17.01 -12.99
N GLN A 320 27.96 -16.17 -12.33
CA GLN A 320 28.52 -16.46 -11.00
C GLN A 320 27.41 -16.56 -9.95
N LEU A 321 26.43 -15.65 -9.98
CA LEU A 321 25.28 -15.68 -9.08
C LEU A 321 24.48 -16.97 -9.25
N ILE A 322 24.24 -17.42 -10.48
CA ILE A 322 23.57 -18.69 -10.78
C ILE A 322 24.29 -19.88 -10.14
N VAL A 323 25.61 -19.93 -10.21
CA VAL A 323 26.40 -21.01 -9.58
C VAL A 323 26.17 -21.02 -8.05
N GLU A 324 26.13 -19.86 -7.40
CA GLU A 324 25.88 -19.78 -5.96
C GLU A 324 24.43 -20.19 -5.59
N ILE A 325 23.45 -19.78 -6.39
CA ILE A 325 22.03 -20.16 -6.21
C ILE A 325 21.86 -21.68 -6.28
N LEU A 326 22.42 -22.32 -7.31
CA LEU A 326 22.25 -23.74 -7.56
C LEU A 326 22.92 -24.65 -6.50
N LYS A 327 23.84 -24.14 -5.68
CA LYS A 327 24.34 -24.88 -4.50
C LYS A 327 23.25 -25.19 -3.48
N ASN A 328 22.10 -24.52 -3.56
CA ASN A 328 20.97 -24.62 -2.61
C ASN A 328 19.68 -25.12 -3.26
N GLU A 329 19.73 -25.75 -4.44
CA GLU A 329 18.55 -26.08 -5.28
C GLU A 329 17.50 -26.99 -4.63
N ASN A 330 17.86 -27.75 -3.58
CA ASN A 330 16.92 -28.62 -2.85
C ASN A 330 16.12 -27.86 -1.76
N LYS A 331 16.04 -26.53 -1.85
CA LYS A 331 15.34 -25.67 -0.90
C LYS A 331 14.39 -24.70 -1.61
N LYS A 332 13.58 -24.01 -0.84
CA LYS A 332 12.79 -22.89 -1.35
C LYS A 332 13.66 -21.65 -1.37
N ILE A 333 14.04 -21.21 -2.55
CA ILE A 333 14.93 -20.06 -2.76
C ILE A 333 14.12 -18.87 -3.25
N LEU A 334 14.33 -17.72 -2.61
CA LEU A 334 13.83 -16.44 -3.05
C LEU A 334 14.98 -15.57 -3.54
N ILE A 335 14.85 -15.01 -4.72
CA ILE A 335 15.82 -14.08 -5.30
C ILE A 335 15.10 -12.79 -5.59
N GLU A 336 15.63 -11.67 -5.11
CA GLU A 336 15.10 -10.35 -5.44
C GLU A 336 16.13 -9.54 -6.20
N CYS A 337 15.74 -9.13 -7.41
CA CYS A 337 16.49 -8.24 -8.28
C CYS A 337 15.88 -6.82 -8.24
N ILE A 338 16.71 -5.80 -8.42
CA ILE A 338 16.26 -4.41 -8.48
C ILE A 338 15.54 -4.12 -9.80
N LYS A 339 16.10 -4.55 -10.92
CA LYS A 339 15.53 -4.34 -12.26
C LYS A 339 14.71 -5.54 -12.72
N LYS A 340 13.65 -5.25 -13.46
CA LYS A 340 12.82 -6.28 -14.09
C LYS A 340 13.58 -7.06 -15.18
N ASP A 341 14.39 -6.36 -15.98
CA ASP A 341 15.15 -6.97 -17.07
C ASP A 341 16.18 -7.95 -16.52
N THR A 342 16.87 -7.58 -15.44
CA THR A 342 17.80 -8.48 -14.72
C THR A 342 17.08 -9.69 -14.13
N ALA A 343 15.90 -9.48 -13.55
CA ALA A 343 15.08 -10.57 -13.02
C ALA A 343 14.65 -11.55 -14.14
N GLU A 344 14.27 -11.02 -15.30
CA GLU A 344 13.88 -11.83 -16.46
C GLU A 344 15.05 -12.63 -17.01
N GLU A 345 16.23 -12.00 -17.21
CA GLU A 345 17.43 -12.68 -17.68
C GLU A 345 17.84 -13.81 -16.72
N LEU A 346 17.86 -13.52 -15.41
CA LEU A 346 18.19 -14.50 -14.39
C LEU A 346 17.17 -15.66 -14.36
N TYR A 347 15.88 -15.36 -14.52
CA TYR A 347 14.83 -16.35 -14.59
C TYR A 347 15.04 -17.29 -15.78
N GLN A 348 15.27 -16.77 -16.99
CA GLN A 348 15.46 -17.59 -18.19
C GLN A 348 16.66 -18.54 -18.03
N LYS A 349 17.80 -18.03 -17.62
CA LYS A 349 19.02 -18.84 -17.40
C LYS A 349 18.84 -19.90 -16.30
N LEU A 350 18.12 -19.59 -15.22
CA LEU A 350 17.83 -20.55 -14.16
C LEU A 350 16.80 -21.59 -14.58
N LYS A 351 15.82 -21.21 -15.37
CA LYS A 351 14.76 -22.10 -15.87
C LYS A 351 15.30 -23.22 -16.76
N GLU A 352 16.34 -22.93 -17.55
CA GLU A 352 17.04 -23.93 -18.35
C GLU A 352 17.72 -25.02 -17.50
N LYS A 353 18.17 -24.64 -16.28
CA LYS A 353 18.88 -25.54 -15.36
C LYS A 353 17.96 -26.20 -14.33
N ASN A 354 16.87 -25.56 -13.94
CA ASN A 354 15.92 -26.05 -12.96
C ASN A 354 14.47 -25.72 -13.39
N SER A 355 13.71 -26.73 -13.74
CA SER A 355 12.31 -26.61 -14.21
C SER A 355 11.35 -26.04 -13.16
N LYS A 356 11.69 -26.08 -11.85
CA LYS A 356 10.90 -25.50 -10.75
C LYS A 356 11.27 -24.03 -10.48
N THR A 357 11.78 -23.32 -11.49
CA THR A 357 12.04 -21.89 -11.42
C THR A 357 10.81 -21.11 -11.87
N TYR A 358 10.46 -20.09 -11.11
CA TYR A 358 9.32 -19.20 -11.34
C TYR A 358 9.78 -17.75 -11.21
N ILE A 359 9.00 -16.84 -11.79
CA ILE A 359 9.25 -15.41 -11.69
C ILE A 359 7.99 -14.67 -11.24
N MET A 360 8.14 -13.56 -10.49
CA MET A 360 7.05 -12.69 -10.08
C MET A 360 7.52 -11.22 -10.07
N THR A 361 6.92 -10.39 -10.91
CA THR A 361 7.26 -8.98 -11.04
C THR A 361 6.03 -8.08 -10.93
N GLY A 362 6.25 -6.76 -10.92
CA GLY A 362 5.16 -5.78 -10.95
C GLY A 362 4.34 -5.76 -12.23
N ASP A 363 4.83 -6.37 -13.31
CA ASP A 363 4.12 -6.44 -14.59
C ASP A 363 3.13 -7.62 -14.65
N ASP A 364 3.21 -8.55 -13.70
CA ASP A 364 2.34 -9.73 -13.67
C ASP A 364 0.95 -9.37 -13.14
N ASN A 365 -0.10 -9.96 -13.73
CA ASN A 365 -1.46 -9.76 -13.27
C ASN A 365 -1.74 -10.49 -11.93
N LYS A 366 -2.88 -10.15 -11.32
CA LYS A 366 -3.32 -10.72 -10.03
C LYS A 366 -3.38 -12.25 -10.04
N TYR A 367 -3.92 -12.85 -11.13
CA TYR A 367 -4.10 -14.29 -11.25
C TYR A 367 -2.75 -15.01 -11.23
N TYR A 368 -1.80 -14.58 -12.05
CA TYR A 368 -0.48 -15.20 -12.10
C TYR A 368 0.25 -15.11 -10.75
N ARG A 369 0.24 -13.93 -10.11
CA ARG A 369 0.83 -13.76 -8.78
C ARG A 369 0.21 -14.69 -7.73
N LYS A 370 -1.13 -14.80 -7.68
CA LYS A 370 -1.83 -15.73 -6.79
C LYS A 370 -1.39 -17.16 -7.02
N LYS A 371 -1.32 -17.60 -8.29
CA LYS A 371 -0.86 -18.95 -8.69
C LYS A 371 0.56 -19.22 -8.20
N ILE A 372 1.49 -18.25 -8.32
CA ILE A 372 2.87 -18.41 -7.83
C ILE A 372 2.91 -18.49 -6.31
N ILE A 373 2.18 -17.65 -5.59
CA ILE A 373 2.09 -17.67 -4.12
C ILE A 373 1.55 -19.04 -3.64
N GLU A 374 0.54 -19.58 -4.28
CA GLU A 374 0.03 -20.92 -3.95
C GLU A 374 1.08 -22.01 -4.18
N LYS A 375 1.88 -21.90 -5.25
CA LYS A 375 3.00 -22.83 -5.49
C LYS A 375 4.04 -22.76 -4.37
N THR A 376 4.35 -21.57 -3.85
CA THR A 376 5.28 -21.46 -2.70
C THR A 376 4.79 -22.22 -1.46
N LYS A 377 3.47 -22.40 -1.30
CA LYS A 377 2.89 -23.16 -0.19
C LYS A 377 2.90 -24.68 -0.43
N LYS A 378 2.75 -25.11 -1.68
CA LYS A 378 2.61 -26.53 -2.08
C LYS A 378 3.95 -27.22 -2.38
N GLU A 379 4.86 -26.52 -3.05
CA GLU A 379 6.17 -27.06 -3.44
C GLU A 379 7.09 -27.24 -2.21
N LYS A 380 7.90 -28.30 -2.20
CA LYS A 380 8.92 -28.52 -1.17
C LYS A 380 10.24 -27.80 -1.49
N GLU A 381 10.52 -27.64 -2.77
CA GLU A 381 11.71 -27.00 -3.33
C GLU A 381 11.29 -26.17 -4.55
N MET A 382 11.82 -25.00 -4.69
CA MET A 382 11.58 -24.12 -5.84
C MET A 382 12.54 -22.93 -5.84
N ILE A 383 12.70 -22.31 -6.99
CA ILE A 383 13.37 -21.02 -7.12
C ILE A 383 12.35 -19.99 -7.55
N LEU A 384 12.21 -18.91 -6.78
CA LEU A 384 11.37 -17.77 -7.13
C LEU A 384 12.25 -16.54 -7.36
N VAL A 385 12.33 -16.10 -8.61
CA VAL A 385 12.94 -14.82 -8.97
C VAL A 385 11.86 -13.75 -8.88
N ALA A 386 12.16 -12.61 -8.27
CA ALA A 386 11.19 -11.55 -8.08
C ALA A 386 11.83 -10.16 -8.11
N THR A 387 11.00 -9.14 -8.16
CA THR A 387 11.38 -7.75 -7.88
C THR A 387 10.75 -7.32 -6.56
N GLN A 388 10.84 -6.03 -6.19
CA GLN A 388 10.33 -5.46 -4.93
C GLN A 388 8.85 -5.78 -4.63
N THR A 389 8.13 -6.36 -5.57
CA THR A 389 6.72 -6.76 -5.37
C THR A 389 6.49 -7.77 -4.25
N ILE A 390 7.56 -8.45 -3.81
CA ILE A 390 7.51 -9.42 -2.71
C ILE A 390 7.75 -8.82 -1.33
N GLU A 391 8.33 -7.62 -1.26
CA GLU A 391 8.69 -6.99 0.01
C GLU A 391 7.47 -6.70 0.88
N ALA A 392 6.37 -6.28 0.27
CA ALA A 392 5.16 -5.92 0.99
C ALA A 392 3.94 -6.73 0.54
N GLY A 393 3.16 -7.22 1.50
CA GLY A 393 1.86 -7.84 1.26
C GLY A 393 1.87 -9.23 0.63
N VAL A 394 3.02 -9.92 0.57
CA VAL A 394 3.10 -11.28 0.04
C VAL A 394 3.32 -12.27 1.17
N ASP A 395 2.43 -13.26 1.29
CA ASP A 395 2.49 -14.30 2.33
C ASP A 395 3.25 -15.52 1.82
N ILE A 396 4.58 -15.43 1.84
CA ILE A 396 5.50 -16.52 1.50
C ILE A 396 6.48 -16.80 2.65
N ASP A 397 6.94 -18.03 2.73
CA ASP A 397 7.88 -18.52 3.73
C ASP A 397 8.96 -19.36 3.06
N MET A 398 10.10 -18.74 2.76
CA MET A 398 11.21 -19.33 2.01
C MET A 398 12.33 -19.79 2.95
N ASP A 399 13.28 -20.58 2.43
CA ASP A 399 14.39 -21.14 3.21
C ASP A 399 15.69 -20.35 3.03
N ILE A 400 15.96 -19.96 1.78
CA ILE A 400 17.17 -19.23 1.39
C ILE A 400 16.78 -17.98 0.63
N GLY A 401 17.43 -16.87 0.91
CA GLY A 401 17.26 -15.61 0.21
C GLY A 401 18.51 -15.16 -0.53
N PHE A 402 18.35 -14.59 -1.72
CA PHE A 402 19.38 -13.83 -2.44
C PHE A 402 18.81 -12.46 -2.74
N LYS A 403 19.43 -11.40 -2.22
CA LYS A 403 18.92 -10.02 -2.32
C LYS A 403 19.93 -9.11 -2.98
N ASP A 404 19.55 -8.51 -4.11
CA ASP A 404 20.28 -7.40 -4.70
C ASP A 404 20.15 -6.17 -3.82
N ILE A 405 21.25 -5.58 -3.38
CA ILE A 405 21.23 -4.56 -2.32
C ILE A 405 20.61 -3.25 -2.75
N SER A 406 19.83 -2.65 -1.87
CA SER A 406 19.20 -1.35 -2.05
C SER A 406 19.40 -0.45 -0.82
N PHE A 407 18.50 -0.52 0.15
CA PHE A 407 18.56 0.22 1.41
C PHE A 407 17.99 -0.62 2.57
N LEU A 408 18.42 -0.31 3.80
CA LEU A 408 18.28 -1.22 4.95
C LEU A 408 16.85 -1.67 5.26
N ASP A 409 15.86 -0.80 5.13
CA ASP A 409 14.46 -1.16 5.39
C ASP A 409 13.88 -2.11 4.31
N SER A 410 14.32 -2.00 3.05
CA SER A 410 14.00 -2.97 1.99
C SER A 410 14.64 -4.34 2.30
N GLU A 411 15.92 -4.34 2.75
CA GLU A 411 16.61 -5.56 3.17
C GLU A 411 15.87 -6.25 4.32
N GLU A 412 15.40 -5.51 5.33
CA GLU A 412 14.62 -6.05 6.45
C GLU A 412 13.28 -6.65 6.01
N GLN A 413 12.59 -5.99 5.08
CA GLN A 413 11.34 -6.52 4.52
C GLN A 413 11.56 -7.83 3.77
N PHE A 414 12.64 -7.93 3.00
CA PHE A 414 13.05 -9.16 2.32
C PHE A 414 13.42 -10.27 3.31
N ILE A 415 14.25 -9.99 4.33
CA ILE A 415 14.58 -10.92 5.41
C ILE A 415 13.30 -11.47 6.04
N GLY A 416 12.27 -10.62 6.18
CA GLY A 416 10.96 -10.97 6.69
C GLY A 416 10.22 -12.04 5.87
N ARG A 417 10.67 -12.41 4.66
CA ARG A 417 10.12 -13.48 3.80
C ARG A 417 10.84 -14.81 3.98
N ILE A 418 11.98 -14.80 4.64
CA ILE A 418 12.78 -16.00 4.90
C ILE A 418 12.50 -16.45 6.34
N ASN A 419 12.21 -17.75 6.52
CA ASN A 419 11.81 -18.31 7.82
C ASN A 419 10.71 -17.49 8.52
N ARG A 420 9.72 -17.04 7.76
CA ARG A 420 8.66 -16.15 8.27
C ARG A 420 7.89 -16.74 9.46
N SER A 421 7.68 -18.06 9.43
CA SER A 421 7.03 -18.80 10.51
C SER A 421 7.90 -18.99 11.75
N ASN A 422 9.20 -18.72 11.65
CA ASN A 422 10.24 -19.01 12.67
C ASN A 422 10.29 -20.49 13.09
N LYS A 423 9.93 -21.41 12.18
CA LYS A 423 9.90 -22.87 12.41
C LYS A 423 11.04 -23.63 11.72
N LYS A 424 11.79 -22.96 10.85
CA LYS A 424 12.84 -23.56 10.03
C LYS A 424 14.20 -23.32 10.65
N LYS A 425 15.14 -24.24 10.37
CA LYS A 425 16.53 -24.16 10.81
C LYS A 425 17.44 -23.85 9.61
N ASP A 426 18.59 -23.23 9.88
CA ASP A 426 19.64 -22.97 8.86
C ASP A 426 19.15 -22.16 7.64
N CYS A 427 18.27 -21.21 7.88
CA CYS A 427 17.85 -20.25 6.89
C CYS A 427 18.91 -19.16 6.73
N ILE A 428 19.20 -18.78 5.46
CA ILE A 428 20.31 -17.87 5.12
C ILE A 428 19.82 -16.83 4.12
N VAL A 429 20.26 -15.59 4.28
CA VAL A 429 20.14 -14.55 3.26
C VAL A 429 21.53 -14.14 2.79
N TYR A 430 21.75 -14.23 1.48
CA TYR A 430 22.94 -13.73 0.78
C TYR A 430 22.61 -12.38 0.15
N PHE A 431 23.45 -11.39 0.41
CA PHE A 431 23.38 -10.09 -0.24
C PHE A 431 24.39 -10.02 -1.38
N PHE A 432 23.96 -9.55 -2.55
CA PHE A 432 24.81 -9.35 -3.72
C PHE A 432 24.60 -7.94 -4.30
N ASN A 433 25.45 -7.52 -5.23
CA ASN A 433 25.39 -6.21 -5.86
C ASN A 433 25.52 -6.38 -7.38
N LEU A 434 24.38 -6.46 -8.05
CA LEU A 434 24.30 -6.65 -9.50
C LEU A 434 23.83 -5.37 -10.20
N ASP A 435 22.74 -4.80 -9.71
CA ASP A 435 22.12 -3.60 -10.25
C ASP A 435 22.40 -2.35 -9.39
N GLU A 436 22.46 -1.19 -10.04
CA GLU A 436 22.51 0.07 -9.33
C GLU A 436 21.11 0.49 -8.86
N ALA A 437 20.83 0.39 -7.56
CA ALA A 437 19.54 0.75 -6.95
C ALA A 437 19.11 2.20 -7.27
N ARG A 438 20.08 3.11 -7.49
CA ARG A 438 19.82 4.52 -7.85
C ARG A 438 19.05 4.69 -9.16
N ILE A 439 19.09 3.72 -10.08
CA ILE A 439 18.35 3.76 -11.34
C ILE A 439 16.83 3.75 -11.07
N ILE A 440 16.39 2.96 -10.09
CA ILE A 440 14.98 2.82 -9.70
C ILE A 440 14.58 3.87 -8.66
N TYR A 441 15.36 4.00 -7.59
CA TYR A 441 15.03 4.83 -6.43
C TYR A 441 15.52 6.29 -6.53
N LYS A 442 16.26 6.63 -7.60
CA LYS A 442 16.68 7.99 -7.98
C LYS A 442 17.32 8.79 -6.83
N LYS A 443 16.55 9.75 -6.26
CA LYS A 443 16.99 10.71 -5.24
C LYS A 443 16.69 10.26 -3.79
N ASP A 444 16.37 8.99 -3.59
CA ASP A 444 16.09 8.50 -2.24
C ASP A 444 17.37 8.52 -1.38
N LYS A 445 17.31 9.21 -0.23
CA LYS A 445 18.47 9.41 0.65
C LYS A 445 18.92 8.12 1.35
N ARG A 446 18.03 7.13 1.46
CA ARG A 446 18.36 5.84 2.05
C ARG A 446 19.44 5.10 1.27
N LEU A 447 19.62 5.36 -0.04
CA LEU A 447 20.64 4.75 -0.89
C LEU A 447 22.09 5.07 -0.46
N GLU A 448 22.31 6.14 0.31
CA GLU A 448 23.63 6.50 0.84
C GLU A 448 24.08 5.54 1.97
N TYR A 449 23.12 4.78 2.51
CA TYR A 449 23.29 3.87 3.66
C TYR A 449 23.03 2.40 3.26
N ASN A 450 23.67 1.91 2.20
CA ASN A 450 23.54 0.54 1.74
C ASN A 450 24.58 -0.41 2.39
N LEU A 451 24.45 -1.73 2.14
CA LEU A 451 25.25 -2.77 2.74
C LEU A 451 26.69 -2.88 2.20
N THR A 452 27.13 -2.02 1.28
CA THR A 452 28.55 -1.98 0.87
C THR A 452 29.45 -1.52 2.02
N LYS A 453 28.92 -0.72 2.96
CA LYS A 453 29.64 -0.25 4.15
C LYS A 453 29.36 -1.17 5.34
N GLU A 454 30.41 -1.51 6.09
CA GLU A 454 30.34 -2.41 7.25
C GLU A 454 29.46 -1.83 8.37
N GLU A 455 29.58 -0.53 8.64
CA GLU A 455 28.72 0.16 9.64
C GLU A 455 27.20 -0.03 9.38
N ASN A 456 26.79 -0.11 8.10
CA ASN A 456 25.39 -0.30 7.74
C ASN A 456 24.97 -1.78 7.90
N ARG A 457 25.90 -2.73 7.73
CA ARG A 457 25.66 -4.15 8.05
C ARG A 457 25.38 -4.33 9.54
N GLU A 458 26.15 -3.66 10.40
CA GLU A 458 25.93 -3.67 11.85
C GLU A 458 24.56 -3.09 12.23
N LEU A 459 24.12 -2.01 11.56
CA LEU A 459 22.78 -1.45 11.77
C LEU A 459 21.67 -2.47 11.43
N LEU A 460 21.79 -3.18 10.31
CA LEU A 460 20.84 -4.20 9.90
C LEU A 460 20.82 -5.41 10.84
N GLU A 461 22.00 -5.94 11.20
CA GLU A 461 22.17 -7.10 12.08
C GLU A 461 21.63 -6.83 13.48
N ASN A 462 21.90 -5.65 14.01
CA ASN A 462 21.45 -5.23 15.34
C ASN A 462 20.07 -4.55 15.33
N LYS A 463 19.39 -4.50 14.17
CA LYS A 463 18.05 -3.90 14.03
C LYS A 463 17.97 -2.44 14.50
N LYS A 464 19.06 -1.67 14.35
CA LYS A 464 19.17 -0.26 14.77
C LYS A 464 18.55 0.69 13.76
N PHE A 465 17.24 0.49 13.46
CA PHE A 465 16.52 1.30 12.45
C PHE A 465 16.30 2.74 12.90
N ASP A 466 16.18 3.00 14.19
CA ASP A 466 16.11 4.36 14.73
C ASP A 466 17.37 5.15 14.38
N GLU A 467 18.56 4.55 14.54
CA GLU A 467 19.83 5.20 14.19
C GLU A 467 19.93 5.42 12.68
N PHE A 468 19.55 4.44 11.88
CA PHE A 468 19.48 4.55 10.42
C PHE A 468 18.59 5.71 9.98
N TYR A 469 17.34 5.79 10.47
CA TYR A 469 16.41 6.85 10.09
C TYR A 469 16.81 8.21 10.62
N ASN A 470 17.43 8.31 11.79
CA ASN A 470 17.94 9.57 12.32
C ASN A 470 19.02 10.16 11.40
N LYS A 471 19.93 9.33 10.85
CA LYS A 471 20.91 9.77 9.83
C LYS A 471 20.21 10.36 8.59
N ILE A 472 19.13 9.71 8.10
CA ILE A 472 18.38 10.16 6.94
C ILE A 472 17.61 11.46 7.24
N ILE A 473 16.96 11.55 8.41
CA ILE A 473 16.20 12.73 8.85
C ILE A 473 17.13 13.94 8.95
N ASN A 474 18.30 13.77 9.57
CA ASN A 474 19.32 14.83 9.66
C ASN A 474 19.74 15.30 8.26
N ARG A 475 19.95 14.36 7.34
CA ARG A 475 20.32 14.69 5.95
C ARG A 475 19.21 15.45 5.21
N ILE A 476 17.95 15.10 5.44
CA ILE A 476 16.80 15.83 4.89
C ILE A 476 16.74 17.24 5.47
N GLN A 477 17.02 17.44 6.76
CA GLN A 477 17.05 18.75 7.40
C GLN A 477 18.16 19.65 6.85
N GLU A 478 19.37 19.12 6.69
CA GLU A 478 20.51 19.86 6.11
C GLU A 478 20.24 20.36 4.68
N GLU A 479 19.60 19.52 3.85
CA GLU A 479 19.30 19.90 2.46
C GLU A 479 18.12 20.87 2.31
N THR A 480 17.23 20.96 3.30
CA THR A 480 16.13 21.94 3.27
C THR A 480 16.61 23.39 3.39
N GLU A 481 17.86 23.61 3.75
CA GLU A 481 18.49 24.94 3.72
C GLU A 481 18.93 25.35 2.29
N SER A 482 18.96 24.41 1.33
CA SER A 482 19.25 24.69 -0.07
C SER A 482 17.96 24.95 -0.88
N TYR A 483 17.99 25.98 -1.75
CA TYR A 483 16.87 26.38 -2.62
C TYR A 483 16.54 25.29 -3.65
N THR A 484 15.65 24.36 -3.31
CA THR A 484 15.09 23.38 -4.24
C THR A 484 13.58 23.61 -4.39
N GLU A 485 12.99 23.23 -5.53
CA GLU A 485 11.54 23.37 -5.79
C GLU A 485 10.67 22.64 -4.73
N ASN A 486 11.22 21.68 -4.02
CA ASN A 486 10.55 20.92 -2.94
C ASN A 486 10.90 21.44 -1.53
N ASN A 487 11.47 22.66 -1.42
CA ASN A 487 11.74 23.28 -0.13
C ASN A 487 10.42 23.53 0.61
N ILE A 488 10.43 23.33 1.93
CA ILE A 488 9.27 23.55 2.80
C ILE A 488 8.75 25.00 2.73
N GLU A 489 9.62 25.98 2.58
CA GLU A 489 9.22 27.38 2.45
C GLU A 489 8.44 27.63 1.15
N THR A 490 8.87 27.01 0.05
CA THR A 490 8.16 27.04 -1.23
C THR A 490 6.80 26.34 -1.11
N PHE A 491 6.73 25.23 -0.39
CA PHE A 491 5.49 24.54 -0.10
C PHE A 491 4.52 25.42 0.71
N HIS A 492 4.98 26.06 1.78
CA HIS A 492 4.18 27.03 2.56
C HIS A 492 3.70 28.20 1.70
N LYS A 493 4.56 28.70 0.79
CA LYS A 493 4.16 29.73 -0.17
C LYS A 493 3.01 29.24 -1.07
N TYR A 494 3.06 27.99 -1.57
CA TYR A 494 1.95 27.44 -2.36
C TYR A 494 0.69 27.26 -1.53
N CYS A 495 0.79 26.86 -0.26
CA CYS A 495 -0.36 26.81 0.65
C CYS A 495 -0.97 28.21 0.86
N LYS A 496 -0.14 29.23 1.11
CA LYS A 496 -0.58 30.62 1.26
C LYS A 496 -1.28 31.15 0.01
N MET A 497 -0.82 30.77 -1.16
CA MET A 497 -1.41 31.16 -2.45
C MET A 497 -2.59 30.27 -2.85
N ILE A 498 -2.93 29.26 -2.06
CA ILE A 498 -3.96 28.25 -2.37
C ILE A 498 -3.72 27.61 -3.77
N ASN A 499 -2.46 27.35 -4.10
CA ASN A 499 -2.07 26.75 -5.38
C ASN A 499 -2.22 25.23 -5.31
N TYR A 500 -3.46 24.75 -5.33
CA TYR A 500 -3.78 23.32 -5.23
C TYR A 500 -3.04 22.46 -6.26
N LYS A 501 -2.88 22.95 -7.49
CA LYS A 501 -2.21 22.19 -8.55
C LYS A 501 -0.75 21.92 -8.21
N LYS A 502 -0.01 22.94 -7.70
CA LYS A 502 1.39 22.76 -7.30
C LYS A 502 1.54 21.85 -6.09
N ILE A 503 0.62 21.91 -5.15
CA ILE A 503 0.61 21.02 -3.99
C ILE A 503 0.32 19.59 -4.42
N GLU A 504 -0.66 19.37 -5.32
CA GLU A 504 -0.92 18.04 -5.90
C GLU A 504 0.31 17.48 -6.63
N GLU A 505 1.02 18.30 -7.44
CA GLU A 505 2.25 17.90 -8.15
C GLU A 505 3.36 17.46 -7.19
N ILE A 506 3.56 18.19 -6.06
CA ILE A 506 4.57 17.87 -5.04
C ILE A 506 4.19 16.58 -4.30
N MET A 507 2.92 16.46 -3.89
CA MET A 507 2.43 15.36 -3.07
C MET A 507 2.04 14.12 -3.87
N LYS A 508 2.15 14.14 -5.20
CA LYS A 508 1.82 13.00 -6.07
C LYS A 508 2.78 11.84 -5.85
N LEU A 509 2.26 10.70 -5.38
CA LEU A 509 3.06 9.51 -5.05
C LEU A 509 3.63 8.81 -6.30
N ILE A 510 2.84 8.68 -7.36
CA ILE A 510 3.24 8.03 -8.62
C ILE A 510 3.33 9.10 -9.70
N LYS A 511 4.55 9.32 -10.19
CA LYS A 511 4.85 10.33 -11.23
C LYS A 511 4.91 9.74 -12.65
N THR A 512 4.76 8.43 -12.80
CA THR A 512 4.77 7.75 -14.10
C THR A 512 3.36 7.55 -14.63
N ASN A 513 3.16 7.92 -15.89
CA ASN A 513 1.90 7.61 -16.57
C ASN A 513 1.93 6.15 -17.01
N ILE A 514 0.94 5.40 -16.58
CA ILE A 514 0.72 3.99 -16.91
C ILE A 514 -0.56 3.91 -17.75
N VAL A 515 -0.57 3.02 -18.72
CA VAL A 515 -1.71 2.72 -19.58
C VAL A 515 -2.02 1.24 -19.47
N ASP A 516 -3.28 0.93 -19.26
CA ASP A 516 -3.74 -0.45 -19.17
C ASP A 516 -4.09 -1.00 -20.56
N ILE A 517 -3.61 -2.22 -20.81
CA ILE A 517 -3.91 -3.00 -22.00
C ILE A 517 -4.61 -4.30 -21.59
N PHE A 518 -5.75 -4.57 -22.21
CA PHE A 518 -6.45 -5.84 -22.08
C PHE A 518 -5.94 -6.81 -23.15
N ILE A 519 -5.47 -7.97 -22.73
CA ILE A 519 -4.92 -9.00 -23.61
C ILE A 519 -5.90 -10.15 -23.70
N ASN A 520 -6.38 -10.44 -24.93
CA ASN A 520 -7.27 -11.56 -25.16
C ASN A 520 -6.49 -12.88 -25.20
N TYR A 521 -6.78 -13.75 -24.25
CA TYR A 521 -6.30 -15.15 -24.19
C TYR A 521 -7.24 -15.97 -23.29
N THR A 522 -6.96 -17.27 -23.14
CA THR A 522 -7.76 -18.15 -22.32
C THR A 522 -7.00 -18.60 -21.07
N ILE A 523 -7.66 -18.59 -19.93
CA ILE A 523 -7.11 -19.10 -18.66
C ILE A 523 -7.99 -20.22 -18.13
N ASN A 524 -7.39 -21.14 -17.35
CA ASN A 524 -8.11 -22.20 -16.65
C ASN A 524 -7.96 -22.03 -15.15
N ILE A 525 -9.07 -21.78 -14.46
CA ILE A 525 -9.12 -21.64 -13.01
C ILE A 525 -9.97 -22.78 -12.45
N GLU A 526 -9.36 -23.66 -11.67
CA GLU A 526 -10.04 -24.80 -11.01
C GLU A 526 -10.87 -25.68 -11.97
N GLY A 527 -10.37 -25.84 -13.21
CA GLY A 527 -11.05 -26.63 -14.24
C GLY A 527 -12.09 -25.88 -15.07
N LYS A 528 -12.36 -24.61 -14.74
CA LYS A 528 -13.24 -23.74 -15.51
C LYS A 528 -12.42 -22.90 -16.49
N GLU A 529 -12.76 -22.99 -17.78
CA GLU A 529 -12.18 -22.16 -18.83
C GLU A 529 -12.81 -20.76 -18.80
N ILE A 530 -11.98 -19.73 -18.74
CA ILE A 530 -12.39 -18.31 -18.79
C ILE A 530 -11.71 -17.68 -19.99
N LYS A 531 -12.51 -17.12 -20.91
CA LYS A 531 -12.02 -16.51 -22.15
C LYS A 531 -12.02 -15.01 -22.03
N GLY A 532 -10.88 -14.38 -22.27
CA GLY A 532 -10.72 -12.93 -22.21
C GLY A 532 -11.71 -12.22 -23.15
N LYS A 533 -11.94 -12.75 -24.37
CA LYS A 533 -12.89 -12.18 -25.32
C LYS A 533 -14.32 -12.07 -24.75
N GLU A 534 -14.81 -13.10 -24.05
CA GLU A 534 -16.15 -13.08 -23.46
C GLU A 534 -16.27 -12.01 -22.36
N ILE A 535 -15.23 -11.88 -21.53
CA ILE A 535 -15.16 -10.84 -20.48
C ILE A 535 -15.12 -9.43 -21.10
N PHE A 536 -14.31 -9.24 -22.14
CA PHE A 536 -14.20 -7.93 -22.81
C PHE A 536 -15.48 -7.52 -23.52
N GLU A 537 -16.18 -8.44 -24.18
CA GLU A 537 -17.48 -8.15 -24.82
C GLU A 537 -18.54 -7.82 -23.76
N LYS A 538 -18.53 -8.48 -22.60
CA LYS A 538 -19.39 -8.11 -21.45
C LYS A 538 -19.08 -6.68 -20.97
N TYR A 539 -17.78 -6.32 -20.83
CA TYR A 539 -17.37 -4.97 -20.48
C TYR A 539 -17.85 -3.94 -21.50
N LYS A 540 -17.63 -4.21 -22.79
CA LYS A 540 -18.04 -3.34 -23.90
C LYS A 540 -19.56 -3.15 -23.96
N SER A 541 -20.34 -4.23 -23.76
CA SER A 541 -21.80 -4.16 -23.76
C SER A 541 -22.32 -3.23 -22.65
N ILE A 542 -21.78 -3.33 -21.44
CA ILE A 542 -22.16 -2.44 -20.33
C ILE A 542 -21.70 -0.99 -20.58
N TYR A 543 -20.48 -0.81 -21.07
CA TYR A 543 -19.92 0.51 -21.33
C TYR A 543 -20.71 1.29 -22.39
N MET A 544 -21.16 0.62 -23.45
CA MET A 544 -21.90 1.19 -24.57
C MET A 544 -23.41 1.23 -24.36
N ASP A 545 -23.93 0.68 -23.28
CA ASP A 545 -25.37 0.70 -23.01
C ASP A 545 -25.82 2.10 -22.59
N ASP A 546 -26.57 2.76 -23.44
CA ASP A 546 -27.14 4.10 -23.20
C ASP A 546 -28.51 4.05 -22.50
N ASN A 547 -29.08 2.85 -22.27
CA ASN A 547 -30.38 2.68 -21.61
C ASN A 547 -30.26 2.61 -20.08
N ILE A 548 -29.05 2.44 -19.54
CA ILE A 548 -28.79 2.37 -18.10
C ILE A 548 -28.23 3.70 -17.56
N SER A 549 -28.53 3.98 -16.30
CA SER A 549 -28.02 5.20 -15.65
C SER A 549 -26.48 5.16 -15.50
N TYR A 550 -25.88 6.35 -15.30
CA TYR A 550 -24.44 6.45 -15.07
C TYR A 550 -23.98 5.63 -13.85
N SER A 551 -24.74 5.69 -12.76
CA SER A 551 -24.46 4.95 -11.53
C SER A 551 -24.59 3.44 -11.73
N GLU A 552 -25.65 2.99 -12.41
CA GLU A 552 -25.83 1.60 -12.78
C GLU A 552 -24.66 1.10 -13.64
N LYS A 553 -24.27 1.89 -14.65
CA LYS A 553 -23.09 1.59 -15.50
C LYS A 553 -21.82 1.41 -14.66
N LYS A 554 -21.55 2.34 -13.73
CA LYS A 554 -20.38 2.28 -12.85
C LYS A 554 -20.38 1.07 -11.92
N VAL A 555 -21.50 0.75 -11.31
CA VAL A 555 -21.65 -0.41 -10.43
C VAL A 555 -21.48 -1.71 -11.22
N LYS A 556 -22.13 -1.86 -12.37
CA LYS A 556 -21.99 -3.04 -13.23
C LYS A 556 -20.55 -3.23 -13.76
N LEU A 557 -19.88 -2.15 -14.15
CA LEU A 557 -18.47 -2.20 -14.56
C LEU A 557 -17.58 -2.61 -13.38
N SER A 558 -17.88 -2.18 -12.15
CA SER A 558 -17.12 -2.60 -10.97
C SER A 558 -17.29 -4.10 -10.68
N GLN A 559 -18.43 -4.70 -10.94
CA GLN A 559 -18.68 -6.14 -10.75
C GLN A 559 -17.78 -7.00 -11.64
N ILE A 560 -17.51 -6.57 -12.86
CA ILE A 560 -16.64 -7.31 -13.79
C ILE A 560 -15.17 -6.89 -13.69
N SER A 561 -14.83 -5.91 -12.87
CA SER A 561 -13.45 -5.41 -12.77
C SER A 561 -12.47 -6.49 -12.29
N GLU A 562 -12.88 -7.39 -11.42
CA GLU A 562 -12.03 -8.53 -10.98
C GLU A 562 -11.74 -9.49 -12.14
N GLU A 563 -12.75 -9.83 -12.96
CA GLU A 563 -12.58 -10.65 -14.15
C GLU A 563 -11.71 -9.95 -15.20
N MET A 564 -11.94 -8.64 -15.43
CA MET A 564 -11.12 -7.83 -16.34
C MET A 564 -9.64 -7.81 -15.93
N ASN A 565 -9.35 -7.71 -14.64
CA ASN A 565 -7.97 -7.68 -14.13
C ASN A 565 -7.19 -9.00 -14.30
N LEU A 566 -7.86 -10.12 -14.58
CA LEU A 566 -7.19 -11.38 -14.95
C LEU A 566 -6.46 -11.25 -16.30
N PHE A 567 -6.90 -10.33 -17.16
CA PHE A 567 -6.44 -10.12 -18.52
C PHE A 567 -5.79 -8.75 -18.75
N THR A 568 -5.79 -7.89 -17.74
CA THR A 568 -5.28 -6.51 -17.85
C THR A 568 -3.83 -6.43 -17.37
N TYR A 569 -3.00 -5.75 -18.16
CA TYR A 569 -1.59 -5.51 -17.89
C TYR A 569 -1.27 -4.03 -18.06
N SER A 570 -0.25 -3.54 -17.36
CA SER A 570 0.13 -2.13 -17.40
C SER A 570 1.40 -1.91 -18.22
N LEU A 571 1.37 -0.90 -19.08
CA LEU A 571 2.50 -0.43 -19.88
C LEU A 571 2.80 1.04 -19.55
N TYR A 572 4.05 1.48 -19.77
CA TYR A 572 4.38 2.90 -19.65
C TYR A 572 3.85 3.68 -20.87
N GLU A 573 3.31 4.88 -20.65
CA GLU A 573 2.76 5.73 -21.72
C GLU A 573 3.77 5.98 -22.87
N LYS A 574 5.07 6.06 -22.57
CA LYS A 574 6.12 6.18 -23.58
C LYS A 574 6.26 4.97 -24.52
N GLN A 575 5.66 3.85 -24.17
CA GLN A 575 5.60 2.63 -24.98
C GLN A 575 4.35 2.56 -25.87
N LEU A 576 3.48 3.57 -25.80
CA LEU A 576 2.21 3.63 -26.56
C LEU A 576 2.42 3.58 -28.08
N SER A 577 3.51 4.17 -28.59
CA SER A 577 3.83 4.14 -30.03
C SER A 577 4.14 2.74 -30.56
N GLN A 578 4.39 1.79 -29.66
CA GLN A 578 4.69 0.39 -29.97
C GLN A 578 3.48 -0.54 -29.70
N ILE A 579 2.34 0.02 -29.26
CA ILE A 579 1.16 -0.79 -28.91
C ILE A 579 0.42 -1.19 -30.19
N GLU A 580 0.37 -2.48 -30.45
CA GLU A 580 -0.61 -3.09 -31.32
C GLU A 580 -1.93 -3.22 -30.54
N GLY A 581 -2.99 -2.58 -30.97
CA GLY A 581 -4.31 -2.69 -30.34
C GLY A 581 -5.17 -1.47 -30.58
N GLU A 582 -6.46 -1.69 -30.69
CA GLU A 582 -7.44 -0.61 -30.79
C GLU A 582 -7.81 -0.09 -29.40
N LYS A 583 -7.99 1.22 -29.29
CA LYS A 583 -8.55 1.81 -28.07
C LYS A 583 -10.06 1.68 -28.10
N ILE A 584 -10.60 0.71 -27.35
CA ILE A 584 -12.03 0.41 -27.28
C ILE A 584 -12.51 0.75 -25.86
N CYS A 585 -13.58 1.52 -25.73
CA CYS A 585 -14.19 1.87 -24.44
C CYS A 585 -13.18 2.41 -23.41
N GLY A 586 -12.18 3.19 -23.87
CA GLY A 586 -11.18 3.81 -22.99
C GLY A 586 -9.97 2.93 -22.64
N MET A 587 -9.97 1.65 -23.02
CA MET A 587 -8.91 0.67 -22.75
C MET A 587 -8.29 0.20 -24.09
N TYR A 588 -6.99 -0.10 -24.09
CA TYR A 588 -6.38 -0.76 -25.23
C TYR A 588 -6.72 -2.25 -25.20
N TYR A 589 -7.19 -2.78 -26.35
CA TYR A 589 -7.56 -4.17 -26.52
C TYR A 589 -6.66 -4.85 -27.54
N LEU A 590 -6.01 -5.94 -27.16
CA LEU A 590 -5.18 -6.77 -28.01
C LEU A 590 -5.90 -8.08 -28.32
N GLU A 591 -6.44 -8.22 -29.54
CA GLU A 591 -7.23 -9.39 -29.92
C GLU A 591 -6.38 -10.66 -30.04
N ASP A 592 -5.24 -10.59 -30.75
CA ASP A 592 -4.31 -11.72 -30.93
C ASP A 592 -3.26 -11.79 -29.82
N GLY A 593 -3.70 -11.70 -28.57
CA GLY A 593 -2.81 -11.57 -27.42
C GLY A 593 -2.18 -12.88 -26.96
N GLU A 594 -2.76 -14.03 -27.30
CA GLU A 594 -2.31 -15.36 -26.85
C GLU A 594 -0.85 -15.66 -27.24
N LYS A 595 -0.40 -15.17 -28.39
CA LYS A 595 0.99 -15.30 -28.89
C LYS A 595 2.05 -14.67 -27.99
N TYR A 596 1.64 -13.75 -27.10
CA TYR A 596 2.50 -13.06 -26.15
C TYR A 596 2.36 -13.61 -24.71
N ILE A 597 1.53 -14.64 -24.52
CA ILE A 597 1.36 -15.30 -23.22
C ILE A 597 2.25 -16.54 -23.18
N GLU A 598 3.17 -16.56 -22.24
CA GLU A 598 4.06 -17.68 -21.98
C GLU A 598 3.86 -18.17 -20.55
N GLU A 599 3.52 -19.47 -20.38
CA GLU A 599 3.21 -20.08 -19.07
C GLU A 599 2.10 -19.36 -18.25
N GLY A 600 1.21 -18.62 -18.93
CA GLY A 600 0.14 -17.84 -18.31
C GLY A 600 0.56 -16.44 -17.89
N ARG A 601 1.71 -15.97 -18.35
CA ARG A 601 2.31 -14.66 -18.10
C ARG A 601 2.48 -13.88 -19.39
N PHE A 602 2.27 -12.58 -19.35
CA PHE A 602 2.51 -11.69 -20.49
C PHE A 602 4.01 -11.46 -20.69
N ASN A 603 4.54 -11.93 -21.83
CA ASN A 603 5.91 -11.63 -22.24
C ASN A 603 5.98 -10.24 -22.89
N LYS A 604 6.24 -9.24 -22.07
CA LYS A 604 6.29 -7.84 -22.46
C LYS A 604 7.44 -7.53 -23.42
N ALA A 605 8.59 -8.18 -23.26
CA ALA A 605 9.75 -7.99 -24.16
C ALA A 605 9.39 -8.42 -25.58
N LYS A 606 8.88 -9.64 -25.74
CA LYS A 606 8.42 -10.15 -27.05
C LYS A 606 7.34 -9.29 -27.71
N TYR A 607 6.48 -8.65 -26.89
CA TYR A 607 5.46 -7.74 -27.39
C TYR A 607 6.07 -6.43 -27.92
N LEU A 608 7.10 -5.90 -27.26
CA LEU A 608 7.73 -4.63 -27.60
C LEU A 608 8.78 -4.76 -28.71
N GLU A 609 9.48 -5.91 -28.83
CA GLU A 609 10.49 -6.17 -29.86
C GLU A 609 9.94 -6.10 -31.30
N LYS A 610 8.67 -6.50 -31.51
CA LYS A 610 8.03 -6.38 -32.83
C LYS A 610 7.83 -4.94 -33.30
N GLY A 611 7.85 -3.96 -32.41
CA GLY A 611 7.80 -2.55 -32.80
C GLY A 611 9.06 -2.06 -33.51
N GLU A 612 10.21 -2.70 -33.31
CA GLU A 612 11.47 -2.36 -33.99
C GLU A 612 11.59 -2.99 -35.39
N GLU A 613 10.99 -4.17 -35.62
CA GLU A 613 10.96 -4.80 -36.96
C GLU A 613 10.09 -4.06 -38.00
N LEU A 614 9.18 -3.19 -37.57
CA LEU A 614 8.32 -2.38 -38.44
C LEU A 614 9.00 -1.08 -38.95
N PHE A 615 10.20 -0.76 -38.48
CA PHE A 615 10.98 0.42 -38.87
C PHE A 615 12.30 0.09 -39.57
N LEU A 616 12.55 -1.17 -39.96
CA LEU A 616 13.58 -1.62 -40.88
C LEU A 616 12.94 -1.98 -42.23
#